data_9bd4501f1bf40970827f2ca91379fb6e
#
_entry.id   9bd4501f1bf40970827f2ca91379fb6e
#
_cell.length_a   1.000
_cell.length_b   1.000
_cell.length_c   1.000
_cell.angle_alpha   90.00
_cell.angle_beta   90.00
_cell.angle_gamma   90.00
#
_symmetry.space_group_name_H-M   'P 1'
#
loop_
_entity.id
_entity.type
_entity.pdbx_description
1 polymer ?
#
loop_
_entity_poly.entity_id
_entity_poly.type
_entity_poly.pdbx_seq_one_letter_code
_entity_poly.pdbx_strand_id
1 'polypeptide(L)'
;MEDLETTNDALERLMADEDLLTLCELQRTGDEVLDVISLSENQHSDILGWLLDPREGHGQGDQILRDLLAATSMKAASGVSGLDGRSTTARFFKEWPPSRIRTTGFGSAFYARELGMKASERVDLFVIDPQNKFILLVENKAGAEHTDAQLRQYRTSFGETVAANTHLREYDHVYVALDRDFESDENTSRPCADTWLHLGYDWLKTSANRALLHVARGNASAKLVVSYCNRQSEWASPETKRCIELAAALHQRHSLAIGTLVEASSGRIEKEWLKTKEPSTSLVFMLQNRSVVELLRETKGMASVKTELHARLPSIPLSNIQHARAWLSVCPSGWEQPDGGWWPLYMNVRFSESTTTKFNLRLVWNSGLLPVSMTPC
;
A
#
# COMPACT_ATOMS: atom_id res chain seq x y z
N MET A 1 -7.50 35.70 32.39
CA MET A 1 -6.28 34.98 32.67
C MET A 1 -6.54 33.57 32.21
N GLU A 2 -6.12 33.22 31.00
CA GLU A 2 -6.10 31.84 30.54
C GLU A 2 -5.03 31.14 31.41
N ASP A 3 -5.45 30.12 32.15
CA ASP A 3 -4.54 29.27 32.89
C ASP A 3 -3.65 28.60 31.85
N LEU A 4 -2.37 28.94 31.85
CA LEU A 4 -1.33 28.24 31.08
C LEU A 4 -1.32 26.79 31.60
N GLU A 5 -1.95 25.92 30.88
CA GLU A 5 -1.93 24.48 31.14
C GLU A 5 -0.49 24.03 31.25
N THR A 6 -0.12 23.39 32.35
CA THR A 6 1.21 22.81 32.46
C THR A 6 1.28 21.56 31.57
N THR A 7 2.44 21.31 30.98
CA THR A 7 2.68 20.11 30.15
C THR A 7 2.32 18.82 30.90
N ASN A 8 2.50 18.81 32.22
CA ASN A 8 2.18 17.66 33.04
C ASN A 8 0.68 17.43 33.19
N ASP A 9 -0.11 18.51 33.37
CA ASP A 9 -1.57 18.42 33.45
C ASP A 9 -2.16 17.98 32.09
N ALA A 10 -1.58 18.43 30.99
CA ALA A 10 -1.95 17.99 29.64
C ALA A 10 -1.69 16.50 29.42
N LEU A 11 -0.54 15.98 29.89
CA LEU A 11 -0.20 14.56 29.82
C LEU A 11 -1.15 13.71 30.69
N GLU A 12 -1.48 14.14 31.91
CA GLU A 12 -2.42 13.42 32.78
C GLU A 12 -3.81 13.31 32.15
N ARG A 13 -4.30 14.39 31.49
CA ARG A 13 -5.59 14.34 30.79
C ARG A 13 -5.55 13.41 29.58
N LEU A 14 -4.46 13.41 28.81
CA LEU A 14 -4.29 12.46 27.72
C LEU A 14 -4.30 11.02 28.23
N MET A 15 -3.58 10.73 29.31
CA MET A 15 -3.49 9.37 29.89
C MET A 15 -4.83 8.86 30.44
N ALA A 16 -5.74 9.78 30.80
CA ALA A 16 -7.08 9.45 31.29
C ALA A 16 -8.14 9.38 30.17
N ASP A 17 -7.79 9.68 28.90
CA ASP A 17 -8.75 9.71 27.81
C ASP A 17 -9.11 8.27 27.36
N GLU A 18 -10.41 7.99 27.30
CA GLU A 18 -10.95 6.67 26.91
C GLU A 18 -10.56 6.26 25.50
N ASP A 19 -10.41 7.20 24.57
CA ASP A 19 -9.98 6.93 23.21
C ASP A 19 -8.50 6.52 23.17
N LEU A 20 -7.65 7.05 24.07
CA LEU A 20 -6.28 6.58 24.18
C LEU A 20 -6.22 5.15 24.73
N LEU A 21 -7.02 4.83 25.73
CA LEU A 21 -7.10 3.46 26.26
C LEU A 21 -7.59 2.49 25.20
N THR A 22 -8.63 2.87 24.47
CA THR A 22 -9.16 2.08 23.35
C THR A 22 -8.10 1.88 22.24
N LEU A 23 -7.37 2.93 21.89
CA LEU A 23 -6.30 2.86 20.89
C LEU A 23 -5.16 1.93 21.35
N CYS A 24 -4.78 1.99 22.63
CA CYS A 24 -3.78 1.08 23.21
C CYS A 24 -4.23 -0.38 23.10
N GLU A 25 -5.48 -0.69 23.40
CA GLU A 25 -6.02 -2.06 23.31
C GLU A 25 -6.11 -2.53 21.85
N LEU A 26 -6.57 -1.71 20.92
CA LEU A 26 -6.59 -2.04 19.50
C LEU A 26 -5.18 -2.31 18.96
N GLN A 27 -4.18 -1.52 19.35
CA GLN A 27 -2.79 -1.74 18.93
C GLN A 27 -2.17 -3.00 19.55
N ARG A 28 -2.61 -3.44 20.73
CA ARG A 28 -2.14 -4.68 21.37
C ARG A 28 -2.77 -5.94 20.75
N THR A 29 -4.03 -5.84 20.33
CA THR A 29 -4.81 -6.96 19.82
C THR A 29 -4.89 -6.96 18.29
N GLY A 30 -4.37 -5.93 17.65
CA GLY A 30 -4.49 -5.66 16.23
C GLY A 30 -3.89 -6.74 15.34
N ASP A 31 -4.36 -6.74 14.10
CA ASP A 31 -4.03 -7.73 13.08
C ASP A 31 -2.75 -7.41 12.28
N GLU A 32 -1.99 -6.38 12.69
CA GLU A 32 -0.78 -5.91 12.01
C GLU A 32 0.42 -6.84 12.27
N VAL A 33 0.33 -8.05 11.74
CA VAL A 33 1.37 -9.10 11.89
C VAL A 33 2.75 -8.61 11.43
N LEU A 34 2.80 -7.68 10.48
CA LEU A 34 4.05 -7.18 9.91
C LEU A 34 4.66 -5.99 10.64
N ASP A 35 3.96 -5.39 11.61
CA ASP A 35 4.48 -4.24 12.35
C ASP A 35 5.64 -4.60 13.29
N VAL A 36 5.73 -5.86 13.68
CA VAL A 36 6.81 -6.35 14.55
C VAL A 36 8.13 -6.62 13.84
N ILE A 37 8.14 -6.64 12.49
CA ILE A 37 9.33 -6.96 11.70
C ILE A 37 9.57 -5.94 10.58
N SER A 38 10.84 -5.62 10.35
CA SER A 38 11.26 -4.90 9.15
C SER A 38 11.53 -5.90 8.04
N LEU A 39 10.71 -5.89 6.99
CA LEU A 39 10.86 -6.81 5.86
C LEU A 39 12.04 -6.37 4.97
N SER A 40 12.91 -7.31 4.65
CA SER A 40 13.90 -7.19 3.57
C SER A 40 13.23 -7.39 2.20
N GLU A 41 13.88 -6.99 1.11
CA GLU A 41 13.39 -7.23 -0.26
C GLU A 41 13.07 -8.71 -0.50
N ASN A 42 13.91 -9.63 -0.02
CA ASN A 42 13.67 -11.07 -0.13
C ASN A 42 12.39 -11.51 0.58
N GLN A 43 12.14 -10.98 1.78
CA GLN A 43 10.93 -11.33 2.54
C GLN A 43 9.67 -10.77 1.88
N HIS A 44 9.74 -9.57 1.25
CA HIS A 44 8.64 -9.06 0.43
C HIS A 44 8.32 -10.02 -0.72
N SER A 45 9.35 -10.51 -1.42
CA SER A 45 9.18 -11.45 -2.53
C SER A 45 8.69 -12.82 -2.07
N ASP A 46 9.10 -13.29 -0.88
CA ASP A 46 8.59 -14.54 -0.29
C ASP A 46 7.09 -14.43 0.06
N ILE A 47 6.66 -13.29 0.63
CA ILE A 47 5.24 -13.03 0.90
C ILE A 47 4.45 -12.96 -0.41
N LEU A 48 4.96 -12.27 -1.44
CA LEU A 48 4.31 -12.24 -2.76
C LEU A 48 4.19 -13.65 -3.37
N GLY A 49 5.22 -14.46 -3.27
CA GLY A 49 5.18 -15.84 -3.73
C GLY A 49 4.08 -16.63 -3.03
N TRP A 50 4.02 -16.55 -1.71
CA TRP A 50 2.96 -17.16 -0.90
C TRP A 50 1.57 -16.65 -1.29
N LEU A 51 1.40 -15.35 -1.54
CA LEU A 51 0.14 -14.77 -1.98
C LEU A 51 -0.31 -15.29 -3.36
N LEU A 52 0.62 -15.50 -4.28
CA LEU A 52 0.33 -15.87 -5.66
C LEU A 52 0.24 -17.39 -5.89
N ASP A 53 0.56 -18.22 -4.90
CA ASP A 53 0.35 -19.67 -4.98
C ASP A 53 -1.05 -20.06 -4.52
N PRO A 54 -1.86 -20.65 -5.42
CA PRO A 54 -3.25 -21.01 -5.10
C PRO A 54 -3.45 -22.04 -3.97
N ARG A 55 -2.38 -22.76 -3.60
CA ARG A 55 -2.43 -23.86 -2.62
C ARG A 55 -2.06 -23.42 -1.21
N GLU A 56 -1.62 -22.18 -1.07
CA GLU A 56 -1.17 -21.65 0.22
C GLU A 56 -2.31 -21.32 1.18
N GLY A 57 -1.98 -21.21 2.45
CA GLY A 57 -2.91 -21.14 3.58
C GLY A 57 -3.79 -19.88 3.66
N HIS A 58 -3.65 -18.91 2.75
CA HIS A 58 -4.50 -17.71 2.73
C HIS A 58 -5.99 -18.00 2.42
N GLY A 59 -6.31 -19.19 1.93
CA GLY A 59 -7.67 -19.69 1.74
C GLY A 59 -8.42 -19.08 0.54
N GLN A 60 -7.76 -18.28 -0.32
CA GLN A 60 -8.39 -17.65 -1.47
C GLN A 60 -8.20 -18.42 -2.79
N GLY A 61 -7.46 -19.54 -2.76
CA GLY A 61 -7.13 -20.30 -3.96
C GLY A 61 -6.43 -19.38 -4.99
N ASP A 62 -6.85 -19.45 -6.23
CA ASP A 62 -6.26 -18.67 -7.34
C ASP A 62 -6.76 -17.21 -7.44
N GLN A 63 -7.60 -16.74 -6.51
CA GLN A 63 -8.25 -15.44 -6.62
C GLN A 63 -7.26 -14.27 -6.52
N ILE A 64 -6.18 -14.41 -5.73
CA ILE A 64 -5.16 -13.37 -5.59
C ILE A 64 -4.38 -13.24 -6.92
N LEU A 65 -4.00 -14.35 -7.53
CA LEU A 65 -3.36 -14.35 -8.85
C LEU A 65 -4.28 -13.74 -9.93
N ARG A 66 -5.58 -14.05 -9.88
CA ARG A 66 -6.57 -13.43 -10.79
C ARG A 66 -6.66 -11.92 -10.61
N ASP A 67 -6.58 -11.43 -9.38
CA ASP A 67 -6.63 -9.99 -9.12
C ASP A 67 -5.40 -9.29 -9.70
N LEU A 68 -4.21 -9.88 -9.54
CA LEU A 68 -2.99 -9.36 -10.18
C LEU A 68 -3.11 -9.37 -11.71
N LEU A 69 -3.47 -10.51 -12.31
CA LEU A 69 -3.58 -10.64 -13.77
C LEU A 69 -4.66 -9.70 -14.34
N ALA A 70 -5.80 -9.55 -13.67
CA ALA A 70 -6.86 -8.65 -14.11
C ALA A 70 -6.42 -7.18 -14.06
N ALA A 71 -5.77 -6.75 -12.99
CA ALA A 71 -5.24 -5.40 -12.86
C ALA A 71 -4.16 -5.13 -13.93
N THR A 72 -3.28 -6.10 -14.17
CA THR A 72 -2.25 -6.02 -15.20
C THR A 72 -2.88 -5.93 -16.60
N SER A 73 -3.91 -6.75 -16.88
CA SER A 73 -4.64 -6.71 -18.16
C SER A 73 -5.33 -5.36 -18.39
N MET A 74 -5.98 -4.80 -17.36
CA MET A 74 -6.61 -3.47 -17.43
C MET A 74 -5.57 -2.39 -17.70
N LYS A 75 -4.41 -2.46 -17.04
CA LYS A 75 -3.32 -1.50 -17.25
C LYS A 75 -2.70 -1.64 -18.65
N ALA A 76 -2.50 -2.87 -19.14
CA ALA A 76 -2.00 -3.12 -20.50
C ALA A 76 -2.93 -2.54 -21.59
N ALA A 77 -4.25 -2.60 -21.35
CA ALA A 77 -5.26 -2.05 -22.24
C ALA A 77 -5.39 -0.52 -22.15
N SER A 78 -4.87 0.11 -21.09
CA SER A 78 -4.88 1.56 -20.97
C SER A 78 -3.88 2.18 -21.97
N GLY A 79 -4.24 3.26 -22.64
CA GLY A 79 -3.37 3.94 -23.62
C GLY A 79 -2.08 4.53 -23.01
N VAL A 80 -1.88 4.39 -21.70
CA VAL A 80 -0.73 4.92 -20.95
C VAL A 80 0.19 3.82 -20.38
N SER A 81 0.07 2.57 -20.87
CA SER A 81 0.89 1.45 -20.36
C SER A 81 2.37 1.54 -20.77
N GLY A 82 2.69 2.23 -21.86
CA GLY A 82 4.05 2.29 -22.42
C GLY A 82 4.47 1.04 -23.20
N LEU A 83 3.69 -0.05 -23.14
CA LEU A 83 4.03 -1.32 -23.80
C LEU A 83 4.07 -1.20 -25.33
N ASP A 84 5.13 -1.76 -25.94
CA ASP A 84 5.10 -2.04 -27.38
C ASP A 84 4.08 -3.16 -27.66
N GLY A 85 3.14 -2.91 -28.58
CA GLY A 85 2.12 -3.88 -28.98
C GLY A 85 2.67 -5.20 -29.53
N ARG A 86 3.97 -5.26 -29.88
CA ARG A 86 4.69 -6.46 -30.30
C ARG A 86 5.33 -7.23 -29.17
N SER A 87 5.41 -6.64 -27.95
CA SER A 87 5.98 -7.31 -26.79
C SER A 87 5.17 -8.56 -26.44
N THR A 88 5.83 -9.54 -25.79
CA THR A 88 5.15 -10.75 -25.32
C THR A 88 4.09 -10.41 -24.27
N THR A 89 4.37 -9.47 -23.39
CA THR A 89 3.44 -8.96 -22.38
C THR A 89 2.18 -8.37 -23.01
N ALA A 90 2.33 -7.49 -24.01
CA ALA A 90 1.17 -6.88 -24.70
C ALA A 90 0.33 -7.92 -25.44
N ARG A 91 0.98 -8.88 -26.14
CA ARG A 91 0.29 -9.97 -26.86
C ARG A 91 -0.48 -10.86 -25.90
N PHE A 92 0.13 -11.24 -24.77
CA PHE A 92 -0.53 -12.04 -23.74
C PHE A 92 -1.81 -11.36 -23.26
N PHE A 93 -1.77 -10.10 -22.84
CA PHE A 93 -2.96 -9.42 -22.30
C PHE A 93 -4.01 -9.05 -23.37
N LYS A 94 -3.63 -9.03 -24.65
CA LYS A 94 -4.62 -8.96 -25.74
C LYS A 94 -5.46 -10.24 -25.82
N GLU A 95 -4.86 -11.41 -25.54
CA GLU A 95 -5.56 -12.71 -25.52
C GLU A 95 -6.22 -13.01 -24.18
N TRP A 96 -5.74 -12.38 -23.10
CA TRP A 96 -6.23 -12.57 -21.74
C TRP A 96 -6.89 -11.28 -21.21
N PRO A 97 -8.08 -10.92 -21.73
CA PRO A 97 -8.86 -9.81 -21.16
C PRO A 97 -9.40 -10.16 -19.77
N PRO A 98 -9.82 -9.18 -18.97
CA PRO A 98 -10.33 -9.40 -17.61
C PRO A 98 -11.44 -10.45 -17.52
N SER A 99 -12.31 -10.54 -18.53
CA SER A 99 -13.38 -11.55 -18.59
C SER A 99 -12.82 -12.97 -18.66
N ARG A 100 -11.84 -13.23 -19.53
CA ARG A 100 -11.17 -14.54 -19.63
C ARG A 100 -10.43 -14.89 -18.34
N ILE A 101 -9.69 -13.94 -17.76
CA ILE A 101 -8.98 -14.12 -16.49
C ILE A 101 -9.94 -14.51 -15.37
N ARG A 102 -11.10 -13.84 -15.26
CA ARG A 102 -12.09 -14.10 -14.21
C ARG A 102 -12.78 -15.46 -14.34
N THR A 103 -12.84 -16.03 -15.52
CA THR A 103 -13.53 -17.30 -15.81
C THR A 103 -12.59 -18.50 -15.96
N THR A 104 -11.27 -18.27 -16.05
CA THR A 104 -10.27 -19.35 -16.18
C THR A 104 -9.79 -19.80 -14.80
N GLY A 105 -9.50 -21.10 -14.61
CA GLY A 105 -8.85 -21.63 -13.42
C GLY A 105 -7.33 -21.53 -13.51
N PHE A 106 -6.70 -21.04 -12.42
CA PHE A 106 -5.25 -20.97 -12.26
C PHE A 106 -4.75 -21.85 -11.10
N GLY A 107 -5.52 -22.89 -10.72
CA GLY A 107 -5.17 -23.77 -9.62
C GLY A 107 -3.91 -24.62 -9.83
N SER A 108 -3.39 -24.71 -11.08
CA SER A 108 -2.12 -25.35 -11.40
C SER A 108 -0.91 -24.44 -11.24
N ALA A 109 -1.12 -23.16 -11.04
CA ALA A 109 -0.04 -22.18 -10.87
C ALA A 109 0.77 -22.48 -9.60
N PHE A 110 2.05 -22.18 -9.66
CA PHE A 110 2.97 -22.22 -8.52
C PHE A 110 4.02 -21.12 -8.68
N TYR A 111 4.63 -20.72 -7.57
CA TYR A 111 5.72 -19.75 -7.60
C TYR A 111 7.09 -20.44 -7.51
N ALA A 112 8.09 -19.78 -8.04
CA ALA A 112 9.49 -20.15 -7.91
C ALA A 112 10.37 -18.89 -7.79
N ARG A 113 11.41 -18.98 -6.94
CA ARG A 113 12.42 -17.92 -6.79
C ARG A 113 13.59 -18.10 -7.77
N GLU A 114 13.82 -19.32 -8.19
CA GLU A 114 14.92 -19.72 -9.03
C GLU A 114 14.45 -20.66 -10.13
N LEU A 115 14.94 -20.42 -11.35
CA LEU A 115 14.73 -21.30 -12.50
C LEU A 115 16.07 -21.62 -13.15
N GLY A 116 17.10 -21.92 -12.34
CA GLY A 116 18.46 -22.20 -12.83
C GLY A 116 19.26 -20.95 -13.23
N MET A 117 18.72 -19.76 -13.00
CA MET A 117 19.40 -18.49 -13.26
C MET A 117 20.35 -18.13 -12.11
N LYS A 118 21.42 -17.40 -12.42
CA LYS A 118 22.32 -16.89 -11.38
C LYS A 118 21.61 -15.87 -10.50
N ALA A 119 21.97 -15.84 -9.21
CA ALA A 119 21.35 -14.96 -8.24
C ALA A 119 21.36 -13.45 -8.62
N SER A 120 22.42 -12.99 -9.29
CA SER A 120 22.60 -11.62 -9.77
C SER A 120 21.86 -11.29 -11.08
N GLU A 121 21.26 -12.28 -11.72
CA GLU A 121 20.68 -12.17 -13.07
C GLU A 121 19.23 -12.63 -13.13
N ARG A 122 18.57 -12.80 -11.97
CA ARG A 122 17.19 -13.30 -11.89
C ARG A 122 16.26 -12.23 -11.33
N VAL A 123 15.01 -12.30 -11.77
CA VAL A 123 13.91 -11.56 -11.15
C VAL A 123 13.59 -12.12 -9.76
N ASP A 124 12.89 -11.35 -8.97
CA ASP A 124 12.50 -11.73 -7.62
C ASP A 124 11.62 -12.96 -7.57
N LEU A 125 10.69 -13.09 -8.51
CA LEU A 125 9.65 -14.11 -8.48
C LEU A 125 9.20 -14.52 -9.87
N PHE A 126 8.99 -15.83 -10.05
CA PHE A 126 8.31 -16.43 -11.20
C PHE A 126 7.00 -17.06 -10.74
N VAL A 127 5.90 -16.80 -11.45
CA VAL A 127 4.66 -17.57 -11.33
C VAL A 127 4.47 -18.35 -12.62
N ILE A 128 4.40 -19.66 -12.49
CA ILE A 128 4.35 -20.59 -13.62
C ILE A 128 2.99 -21.29 -13.60
N ASP A 129 2.24 -21.22 -14.68
CA ASP A 129 1.01 -21.97 -14.84
C ASP A 129 1.15 -23.00 -15.98
N PRO A 130 1.36 -24.28 -15.67
CA PRO A 130 1.52 -25.33 -16.67
C PRO A 130 0.26 -25.61 -17.48
N GLN A 131 -0.93 -25.43 -16.90
CA GLN A 131 -2.19 -25.68 -17.59
C GLN A 131 -2.49 -24.60 -18.63
N ASN A 132 -2.27 -23.34 -18.25
CA ASN A 132 -2.52 -22.20 -19.12
C ASN A 132 -1.27 -21.76 -19.93
N LYS A 133 -0.13 -22.46 -19.73
CA LYS A 133 1.12 -22.28 -20.45
C LYS A 133 1.66 -20.85 -20.46
N PHE A 134 1.81 -20.25 -19.28
CA PHE A 134 2.50 -18.96 -19.16
C PHE A 134 3.50 -18.94 -17.99
N ILE A 135 4.47 -18.06 -18.10
CA ILE A 135 5.40 -17.69 -17.03
C ILE A 135 5.29 -16.19 -16.82
N LEU A 136 4.89 -15.80 -15.64
CA LEU A 136 4.86 -14.42 -15.19
C LEU A 136 6.15 -14.14 -14.41
N LEU A 137 6.95 -13.21 -14.90
CA LEU A 137 8.14 -12.71 -14.24
C LEU A 137 7.77 -11.46 -13.46
N VAL A 138 8.03 -11.44 -12.17
CA VAL A 138 7.71 -10.32 -11.29
C VAL A 138 8.99 -9.80 -10.66
N GLU A 139 9.34 -8.56 -10.95
CA GLU A 139 10.34 -7.80 -10.21
C GLU A 139 9.65 -6.87 -9.24
N ASN A 140 10.05 -6.93 -7.97
CA ASN A 140 9.39 -6.24 -6.88
C ASN A 140 10.31 -5.19 -6.25
N LYS A 141 9.82 -3.96 -6.09
CA LYS A 141 10.50 -2.89 -5.36
C LYS A 141 9.60 -2.33 -4.25
N ALA A 142 10.14 -2.33 -3.05
CA ALA A 142 9.47 -1.81 -1.86
C ALA A 142 10.17 -0.55 -1.35
N GLY A 143 10.35 0.46 -2.22
CA GLY A 143 10.99 1.74 -1.92
C GLY A 143 12.33 1.99 -2.62
N ALA A 144 12.77 1.09 -3.52
CA ALA A 144 13.88 1.33 -4.46
C ALA A 144 13.34 1.49 -5.88
N GLU A 145 14.09 2.14 -6.76
CA GLU A 145 13.68 2.32 -8.16
C GLU A 145 14.13 1.15 -9.04
N HIS A 146 13.34 0.83 -10.06
CA HIS A 146 13.73 -0.06 -11.14
C HIS A 146 14.72 0.64 -12.05
N THR A 147 15.64 -0.11 -12.67
CA THR A 147 16.57 0.43 -13.67
C THR A 147 16.48 -0.32 -15.00
N ASP A 148 16.70 0.40 -16.11
CA ASP A 148 16.72 -0.20 -17.45
C ASP A 148 17.75 -1.32 -17.57
N ALA A 149 18.93 -1.13 -17.00
CA ALA A 149 20.03 -2.10 -17.07
C ALA A 149 19.62 -3.42 -16.40
N GLN A 150 19.01 -3.34 -15.21
CA GLN A 150 18.56 -4.50 -14.44
C GLN A 150 17.46 -5.27 -15.17
N LEU A 151 16.41 -4.57 -15.60
CA LEU A 151 15.28 -5.22 -16.27
C LEU A 151 15.65 -5.83 -17.62
N ARG A 152 16.57 -5.21 -18.38
CA ARG A 152 17.12 -5.79 -19.62
C ARG A 152 17.96 -7.03 -19.34
N GLN A 153 18.81 -7.00 -18.33
CA GLN A 153 19.65 -8.13 -17.92
C GLN A 153 18.78 -9.34 -17.54
N TYR A 154 17.75 -9.13 -16.73
CA TYR A 154 16.83 -10.19 -16.34
C TYR A 154 16.12 -10.83 -17.52
N ARG A 155 15.62 -10.01 -18.46
CA ARG A 155 14.99 -10.52 -19.68
C ARG A 155 15.96 -11.33 -20.53
N THR A 156 17.20 -10.88 -20.69
CA THR A 156 18.22 -11.57 -21.47
C THR A 156 18.57 -12.91 -20.82
N SER A 157 18.89 -12.91 -19.55
CA SER A 157 19.24 -14.12 -18.81
C SER A 157 18.10 -15.14 -18.77
N PHE A 158 16.84 -14.69 -18.61
CA PHE A 158 15.66 -15.53 -18.72
C PHE A 158 15.53 -16.13 -20.12
N GLY A 159 15.71 -15.32 -21.15
CA GLY A 159 15.67 -15.77 -22.55
C GLY A 159 16.68 -16.89 -22.85
N GLU A 160 17.91 -16.75 -22.36
CA GLU A 160 18.99 -17.71 -22.58
C GLU A 160 18.86 -18.99 -21.75
N THR A 161 18.35 -18.88 -20.52
CA THR A 161 18.35 -19.99 -19.55
C THR A 161 17.02 -20.74 -19.54
N VAL A 162 15.91 -20.04 -19.50
CA VAL A 162 14.57 -20.62 -19.27
C VAL A 162 13.79 -20.71 -20.57
N ALA A 163 13.63 -19.61 -21.29
CA ALA A 163 12.85 -19.58 -22.52
C ALA A 163 13.45 -20.42 -23.66
N ALA A 164 14.76 -20.65 -23.65
CA ALA A 164 15.45 -21.54 -24.58
C ALA A 164 15.15 -23.03 -24.33
N ASN A 165 14.57 -23.38 -23.16
CA ASN A 165 14.24 -24.78 -22.85
C ASN A 165 13.09 -25.26 -23.73
N THR A 166 13.30 -26.44 -24.36
CA THR A 166 12.34 -27.02 -25.31
C THR A 166 10.97 -27.29 -24.72
N HIS A 167 10.89 -27.61 -23.42
CA HIS A 167 9.62 -27.86 -22.72
C HIS A 167 8.82 -26.59 -22.46
N LEU A 168 9.46 -25.41 -22.50
CA LEU A 168 8.84 -24.12 -22.20
C LEU A 168 8.60 -23.25 -23.45
N ARG A 169 8.88 -23.77 -24.65
CA ARG A 169 8.70 -23.02 -25.90
C ARG A 169 7.28 -22.55 -26.18
N GLU A 170 6.29 -23.29 -25.66
CA GLU A 170 4.87 -22.99 -25.85
C GLU A 170 4.32 -22.07 -24.74
N TYR A 171 5.15 -21.66 -23.79
CA TYR A 171 4.72 -20.80 -22.70
C TYR A 171 4.83 -19.33 -23.10
N ASP A 172 3.79 -18.57 -22.82
CA ASP A 172 3.84 -17.13 -22.91
C ASP A 172 4.68 -16.54 -21.78
N HIS A 173 5.44 -15.49 -22.10
CA HIS A 173 6.29 -14.80 -21.14
C HIS A 173 5.71 -13.41 -20.86
N VAL A 174 5.42 -13.13 -19.60
CA VAL A 174 4.77 -11.90 -19.14
C VAL A 174 5.69 -11.22 -18.12
N TYR A 175 5.99 -9.94 -18.33
CA TYR A 175 6.91 -9.18 -17.50
C TYR A 175 6.16 -8.09 -16.73
N VAL A 176 6.22 -8.15 -15.39
CA VAL A 176 5.56 -7.19 -14.50
C VAL A 176 6.58 -6.63 -13.51
N ALA A 177 6.64 -5.32 -13.41
CA ALA A 177 7.41 -4.60 -12.42
C ALA A 177 6.45 -4.03 -11.37
N LEU A 178 6.55 -4.51 -10.13
CA LEU A 178 5.76 -4.01 -9.01
C LEU A 178 6.55 -2.96 -8.24
N ASP A 179 5.93 -1.83 -7.98
CA ASP A 179 6.52 -0.73 -7.23
C ASP A 179 5.50 -0.21 -6.22
N ARG A 180 5.87 -0.19 -4.93
CA ARG A 180 5.00 0.35 -3.88
C ARG A 180 4.66 1.81 -4.12
N ASP A 181 5.63 2.58 -4.58
CA ASP A 181 5.52 4.03 -4.77
C ASP A 181 5.12 4.40 -6.23
N PHE A 182 4.52 3.42 -6.94
CA PHE A 182 4.10 3.59 -8.33
C PHE A 182 3.03 4.67 -8.49
N GLU A 183 3.33 5.67 -9.32
CA GLU A 183 2.38 6.68 -9.75
C GLU A 183 1.94 6.43 -11.21
N SER A 184 0.62 6.30 -11.40
CA SER A 184 0.05 5.86 -12.69
C SER A 184 0.28 6.79 -13.86
N ASP A 185 0.62 8.06 -13.61
CA ASP A 185 0.66 9.10 -14.63
C ASP A 185 2.00 9.19 -15.37
N GLU A 186 3.02 8.46 -14.91
CA GLU A 186 4.39 8.54 -15.44
C GLU A 186 4.86 7.29 -16.21
N ASN A 187 3.95 6.48 -16.70
CA ASN A 187 4.28 5.16 -17.27
C ASN A 187 5.20 5.18 -18.48
N THR A 188 5.15 6.23 -19.29
CA THR A 188 5.93 6.28 -20.55
C THR A 188 7.42 6.49 -20.31
N SER A 189 7.82 6.99 -19.15
CA SER A 189 9.20 7.21 -18.74
C SER A 189 9.81 6.10 -17.87
N ARG A 190 9.01 5.06 -17.55
CA ARG A 190 9.46 3.96 -16.68
C ARG A 190 10.49 3.06 -17.38
N PRO A 191 11.44 2.49 -16.62
CA PRO A 191 12.45 1.61 -17.17
C PRO A 191 11.86 0.44 -17.96
N CYS A 192 12.32 0.24 -19.20
CA CYS A 192 11.85 -0.84 -20.09
C CYS A 192 10.32 -0.93 -20.24
N ALA A 193 9.58 0.19 -20.19
CA ALA A 193 8.12 0.23 -20.28
C ALA A 193 7.58 -0.40 -21.57
N ASP A 194 8.40 -0.50 -22.63
CA ASP A 194 8.09 -1.17 -23.89
C ASP A 194 7.85 -2.69 -23.71
N THR A 195 8.39 -3.29 -22.66
CA THR A 195 8.33 -4.75 -22.41
C THR A 195 7.77 -5.09 -21.04
N TRP A 196 8.18 -4.35 -20.00
CA TRP A 196 7.75 -4.54 -18.62
C TRP A 196 6.53 -3.67 -18.32
N LEU A 197 5.47 -4.29 -17.81
CA LEU A 197 4.32 -3.54 -17.34
C LEU A 197 4.53 -3.13 -15.87
N HIS A 198 4.54 -1.84 -15.63
CA HIS A 198 4.67 -1.29 -14.29
C HIS A 198 3.31 -1.16 -13.61
N LEU A 199 3.22 -1.59 -12.35
CA LEU A 199 2.00 -1.63 -11.58
C LEU A 199 2.29 -1.36 -10.10
N GLY A 200 1.40 -0.62 -9.42
CA GLY A 200 1.41 -0.51 -7.96
C GLY A 200 0.75 -1.71 -7.28
N TYR A 201 0.50 -1.58 -5.99
CA TYR A 201 -0.09 -2.64 -5.16
C TYR A 201 -1.61 -2.54 -4.98
N ASP A 202 -2.28 -1.62 -5.65
CA ASP A 202 -3.73 -1.39 -5.50
C ASP A 202 -4.60 -2.60 -5.83
N TRP A 203 -4.09 -3.53 -6.63
CA TRP A 203 -4.76 -4.78 -6.95
C TRP A 203 -4.98 -5.67 -5.72
N LEU A 204 -4.16 -5.54 -4.68
CA LEU A 204 -4.31 -6.28 -3.42
C LEU A 204 -5.54 -5.87 -2.61
N LYS A 205 -6.11 -4.68 -2.83
CA LYS A 205 -7.29 -4.18 -2.10
C LYS A 205 -8.47 -5.17 -2.16
N THR A 206 -8.72 -5.74 -3.34
CA THR A 206 -9.77 -6.75 -3.53
C THR A 206 -9.46 -8.03 -2.77
N SER A 207 -8.21 -8.49 -2.82
CA SER A 207 -7.73 -9.67 -2.10
C SER A 207 -7.80 -9.47 -0.58
N ALA A 208 -7.44 -8.28 -0.07
CA ALA A 208 -7.52 -7.94 1.35
C ALA A 208 -8.97 -7.90 1.86
N ASN A 209 -9.90 -7.33 1.09
CA ASN A 209 -11.31 -7.34 1.44
C ASN A 209 -11.88 -8.77 1.55
N ARG A 210 -11.46 -9.70 0.65
CA ARG A 210 -11.81 -11.13 0.79
C ARG A 210 -11.12 -11.76 1.99
N ALA A 211 -9.86 -11.41 2.25
CA ALA A 211 -9.12 -11.92 3.39
C ALA A 211 -9.81 -11.61 4.72
N LEU A 212 -10.38 -10.42 4.90
CA LEU A 212 -11.19 -10.08 6.07
C LEU A 212 -12.35 -11.07 6.28
N LEU A 213 -13.00 -11.52 5.20
CA LEU A 213 -14.07 -12.53 5.31
C LEU A 213 -13.54 -13.91 5.71
N HIS A 214 -12.32 -14.26 5.29
CA HIS A 214 -11.65 -15.49 5.70
C HIS A 214 -11.19 -15.42 7.15
N VAL A 215 -10.65 -14.28 7.61
CA VAL A 215 -10.31 -14.04 9.01
C VAL A 215 -11.55 -14.18 9.91
N ALA A 216 -12.67 -13.56 9.52
CA ALA A 216 -13.93 -13.65 10.24
C ALA A 216 -14.48 -15.09 10.35
N ARG A 217 -14.05 -16.00 9.46
CA ARG A 217 -14.36 -17.42 9.47
C ARG A 217 -13.30 -18.29 10.16
N GLY A 218 -12.32 -17.68 10.83
CA GLY A 218 -11.30 -18.38 11.60
C GLY A 218 -10.03 -18.74 10.84
N ASN A 219 -9.83 -18.28 9.58
CA ASN A 219 -8.56 -18.46 8.89
C ASN A 219 -7.54 -17.40 9.35
N ALA A 220 -6.71 -17.76 10.32
CA ALA A 220 -5.69 -16.87 10.87
C ALA A 220 -4.62 -16.48 9.82
N SER A 221 -4.28 -17.37 8.87
CA SER A 221 -3.27 -17.07 7.84
C SER A 221 -3.73 -15.95 6.89
N ALA A 222 -5.03 -15.74 6.72
CA ALA A 222 -5.54 -14.64 5.91
C ALA A 222 -5.22 -13.24 6.48
N LYS A 223 -4.86 -13.14 7.78
CA LYS A 223 -4.37 -11.90 8.40
C LYS A 223 -3.12 -11.36 7.70
N LEU A 224 -2.23 -12.23 7.22
CA LEU A 224 -1.03 -11.80 6.49
C LEU A 224 -1.37 -11.06 5.19
N VAL A 225 -2.45 -11.46 4.50
CA VAL A 225 -2.94 -10.75 3.29
C VAL A 225 -3.38 -9.34 3.65
N VAL A 226 -4.12 -9.19 4.76
CA VAL A 226 -4.61 -7.90 5.27
C VAL A 226 -3.43 -7.00 5.63
N SER A 227 -2.52 -7.46 6.48
CA SER A 227 -1.34 -6.71 6.93
C SER A 227 -0.44 -6.33 5.76
N TYR A 228 -0.22 -7.23 4.79
CA TYR A 228 0.61 -6.93 3.64
C TYR A 228 -0.03 -5.87 2.72
N CYS A 229 -1.35 -5.91 2.53
CA CYS A 229 -2.06 -4.88 1.78
C CYS A 229 -2.00 -3.52 2.47
N ASN A 230 -2.25 -3.45 3.78
CA ASN A 230 -2.09 -2.22 4.58
C ASN A 230 -0.71 -1.59 4.38
N ARG A 231 0.34 -2.42 4.34
CA ARG A 231 1.73 -1.95 4.24
C ARG A 231 2.13 -1.53 2.83
N GLN A 232 1.61 -2.21 1.80
CA GLN A 232 2.04 -2.02 0.41
C GLN A 232 1.14 -1.09 -0.40
N SER A 233 -0.03 -0.73 0.10
CA SER A 233 -0.98 0.12 -0.63
C SER A 233 -1.59 1.16 0.28
N GLU A 234 -2.30 2.10 -0.30
CA GLU A 234 -3.09 3.13 0.41
C GLU A 234 -4.40 2.56 1.04
N TRP A 235 -4.63 1.26 0.93
CA TRP A 235 -5.77 0.62 1.57
C TRP A 235 -5.51 0.43 3.05
N ALA A 236 -6.51 0.70 3.87
CA ALA A 236 -6.47 0.41 5.29
C ALA A 236 -7.65 -0.47 5.69
N SER A 237 -7.40 -1.45 6.54
CA SER A 237 -8.45 -2.28 7.13
C SER A 237 -9.42 -1.43 7.96
N PRO A 238 -10.64 -1.91 8.24
CA PRO A 238 -11.55 -1.19 9.13
C PRO A 238 -10.95 -0.92 10.51
N GLU A 239 -10.14 -1.82 11.03
CA GLU A 239 -9.46 -1.68 12.31
C GLU A 239 -8.37 -0.61 12.23
N THR A 240 -7.52 -0.65 11.21
CA THR A 240 -6.51 0.40 10.96
C THR A 240 -7.16 1.77 10.78
N LYS A 241 -8.26 1.87 10.04
CA LYS A 241 -9.02 3.12 9.90
C LYS A 241 -9.51 3.62 11.25
N ARG A 242 -10.04 2.73 12.08
CA ARG A 242 -10.51 3.09 13.43
C ARG A 242 -9.35 3.62 14.30
N CYS A 243 -8.19 3.00 14.25
CA CYS A 243 -7.00 3.47 14.95
C CYS A 243 -6.57 4.88 14.48
N ILE A 244 -6.58 5.13 13.16
CA ILE A 244 -6.26 6.44 12.60
C ILE A 244 -7.29 7.50 13.04
N GLU A 245 -8.58 7.16 13.05
CA GLU A 245 -9.66 8.07 13.50
C GLU A 245 -9.50 8.43 14.98
N LEU A 246 -9.21 7.45 15.85
CA LEU A 246 -8.94 7.68 17.26
C LEU A 246 -7.70 8.55 17.46
N ALA A 247 -6.62 8.27 16.77
CA ALA A 247 -5.39 9.07 16.82
C ALA A 247 -5.66 10.52 16.38
N ALA A 248 -6.43 10.73 15.32
CA ALA A 248 -6.81 12.05 14.84
C ALA A 248 -7.69 12.81 15.87
N ALA A 249 -8.66 12.15 16.49
CA ALA A 249 -9.49 12.73 17.53
C ALA A 249 -8.67 13.11 18.78
N LEU A 250 -7.70 12.27 19.17
CA LEU A 250 -6.77 12.57 20.27
C LEU A 250 -5.90 13.79 19.94
N HIS A 251 -5.40 13.94 18.71
CA HIS A 251 -4.65 15.12 18.29
C HIS A 251 -5.47 16.41 18.41
N GLN A 252 -6.78 16.38 18.14
CA GLN A 252 -7.64 17.55 18.27
C GLN A 252 -7.82 17.97 19.73
N ARG A 253 -7.93 17.00 20.65
CA ARG A 253 -8.16 17.27 22.08
C ARG A 253 -6.89 17.52 22.88
N HIS A 254 -5.80 16.86 22.51
CA HIS A 254 -4.59 16.77 23.33
C HIS A 254 -3.31 17.13 22.56
N SER A 255 -3.37 18.14 21.68
CA SER A 255 -2.28 18.51 20.78
C SER A 255 -0.95 18.81 21.51
N LEU A 256 -1.01 19.50 22.69
CA LEU A 256 0.16 19.82 23.50
C LEU A 256 0.82 18.56 24.06
N ALA A 257 0.04 17.67 24.68
CA ALA A 257 0.54 16.44 25.28
C ALA A 257 1.14 15.50 24.23
N ILE A 258 0.44 15.31 23.10
CA ILE A 258 0.93 14.48 22.00
C ILE A 258 2.17 15.07 21.35
N GLY A 259 2.23 16.42 21.20
CA GLY A 259 3.44 17.11 20.75
C GLY A 259 4.64 16.76 21.63
N THR A 260 4.48 16.84 22.93
CA THR A 260 5.54 16.49 23.92
C THR A 260 5.96 15.02 23.82
N LEU A 261 4.99 14.08 23.72
CA LEU A 261 5.30 12.65 23.58
C LEU A 261 6.05 12.35 22.28
N VAL A 262 5.60 12.91 21.15
CA VAL A 262 6.22 12.68 19.84
C VAL A 262 7.63 13.27 19.79
N GLU A 263 7.85 14.47 20.34
CA GLU A 263 9.18 15.07 20.43
C GLU A 263 10.14 14.25 21.31
N ALA A 264 9.68 13.84 22.50
CA ALA A 264 10.46 12.99 23.39
C ALA A 264 10.80 11.62 22.76
N SER A 265 9.93 11.09 21.88
CA SER A 265 10.12 9.81 21.20
C SER A 265 11.05 9.88 19.99
N SER A 266 11.48 11.06 19.54
CA SER A 266 12.35 11.23 18.38
C SER A 266 13.79 10.74 18.60
N GLY A 267 14.18 10.50 19.86
CA GLY A 267 15.48 9.95 20.26
C GLY A 267 15.48 8.44 20.49
N ARG A 268 16.59 7.93 20.97
CA ARG A 268 16.68 6.54 21.44
C ARG A 268 16.12 6.46 22.86
N ILE A 269 14.83 6.22 22.99
CA ILE A 269 14.08 6.20 24.25
C ILE A 269 14.74 5.27 25.28
N GLU A 270 15.28 4.11 24.83
CA GLU A 270 15.98 3.17 25.71
C GLU A 270 17.24 3.77 26.34
N LYS A 271 17.93 4.66 25.62
CA LYS A 271 19.10 5.35 26.18
C LYS A 271 18.71 6.36 27.25
N GLU A 272 17.58 7.01 27.11
CA GLU A 272 17.05 7.92 28.13
C GLU A 272 16.64 7.15 29.39
N TRP A 273 16.03 5.97 29.25
CA TRP A 273 15.76 5.05 30.35
C TRP A 273 17.02 4.72 31.14
N LEU A 274 18.11 4.40 30.45
CA LEU A 274 19.38 4.02 31.12
C LEU A 274 20.06 5.18 31.85
N LYS A 275 19.76 6.42 31.49
CA LYS A 275 20.37 7.61 32.11
C LYS A 275 19.59 8.12 33.31
N THR A 276 18.31 7.76 33.45
CA THR A 276 17.45 8.30 34.48
C THR A 276 17.33 7.35 35.67
N LYS A 277 17.36 7.90 36.88
CA LYS A 277 17.12 7.13 38.11
C LYS A 277 15.63 6.94 38.40
N GLU A 278 14.83 7.92 38.01
CA GLU A 278 13.39 7.94 38.19
C GLU A 278 12.76 8.28 36.83
N PRO A 279 12.29 7.27 36.08
CA PRO A 279 11.68 7.51 34.79
C PRO A 279 10.34 8.25 34.94
N SER A 280 10.12 9.25 34.08
CA SER A 280 8.83 9.94 34.01
C SER A 280 7.71 9.01 33.52
N THR A 281 6.47 9.31 33.89
CA THR A 281 5.29 8.57 33.42
C THR A 281 5.23 8.51 31.88
N SER A 282 5.56 9.62 31.22
CA SER A 282 5.61 9.69 29.76
C SER A 282 6.65 8.74 29.16
N LEU A 283 7.84 8.64 29.76
CA LEU A 283 8.89 7.72 29.29
C LEU A 283 8.46 6.26 29.43
N VAL A 284 7.83 5.92 30.57
CA VAL A 284 7.28 4.56 30.78
C VAL A 284 6.19 4.26 29.76
N PHE A 285 5.25 5.18 29.55
CA PHE A 285 4.18 5.03 28.56
C PHE A 285 4.73 4.80 27.16
N MET A 286 5.69 5.61 26.71
CA MET A 286 6.32 5.48 25.38
C MET A 286 7.01 4.11 25.20
N LEU A 287 7.67 3.60 26.24
CA LEU A 287 8.32 2.28 26.17
C LEU A 287 7.31 1.13 26.10
N GLN A 288 6.18 1.26 26.79
CA GLN A 288 5.12 0.24 26.84
C GLN A 288 4.19 0.26 25.63
N ASN A 289 4.02 1.42 24.94
CA ASN A 289 3.04 1.63 23.88
C ASN A 289 3.69 2.23 22.62
N ARG A 290 4.78 1.61 22.14
CA ARG A 290 5.57 2.12 21.00
C ARG A 290 4.74 2.28 19.72
N SER A 291 3.91 1.29 19.39
CA SER A 291 3.05 1.32 18.21
C SER A 291 2.04 2.48 18.25
N VAL A 292 1.48 2.75 19.43
CA VAL A 292 0.58 3.90 19.65
C VAL A 292 1.32 5.22 19.43
N VAL A 293 2.51 5.37 20.00
CA VAL A 293 3.31 6.59 19.86
C VAL A 293 3.76 6.80 18.41
N GLU A 294 4.09 5.73 17.70
CA GLU A 294 4.42 5.78 16.27
C GLU A 294 3.22 6.21 15.43
N LEU A 295 2.05 5.61 15.66
CA LEU A 295 0.81 6.00 15.00
C LEU A 295 0.45 7.47 15.27
N LEU A 296 0.58 7.94 16.53
CA LEU A 296 0.37 9.36 16.88
C LEU A 296 1.38 10.26 16.16
N ARG A 297 2.64 9.83 15.98
CA ARG A 297 3.64 10.57 15.20
C ARG A 297 3.26 10.65 13.74
N GLU A 298 2.86 9.54 13.13
CA GLU A 298 2.49 9.47 11.72
C GLU A 298 1.23 10.27 11.41
N THR A 299 0.25 10.26 12.31
CA THR A 299 -1.02 10.96 12.12
C THR A 299 -0.95 12.45 12.47
N LYS A 300 0.05 12.91 13.23
CA LYS A 300 0.21 14.31 13.66
C LYS A 300 0.15 15.27 12.46
N GLY A 301 0.88 14.98 11.39
CA GLY A 301 0.95 15.86 10.22
C GLY A 301 -0.38 16.01 9.49
N MET A 302 -1.00 14.90 9.09
CA MET A 302 -2.21 14.90 8.27
C MET A 302 -3.47 15.30 9.03
N ALA A 303 -3.63 14.86 10.27
CA ALA A 303 -4.75 15.26 11.12
C ALA A 303 -4.72 16.77 11.40
N SER A 304 -3.54 17.33 11.68
CA SER A 304 -3.35 18.77 11.85
C SER A 304 -3.70 19.54 10.57
N VAL A 305 -3.21 19.10 9.42
CA VAL A 305 -3.53 19.74 8.12
C VAL A 305 -5.01 19.66 7.81
N LYS A 306 -5.69 18.53 8.08
CA LYS A 306 -7.14 18.38 7.91
C LYS A 306 -7.91 19.39 8.75
N THR A 307 -7.55 19.51 10.03
CA THR A 307 -8.20 20.43 10.98
C THR A 307 -7.97 21.89 10.60
N GLU A 308 -6.74 22.25 10.27
CA GLU A 308 -6.36 23.60 9.85
C GLU A 308 -7.04 23.97 8.52
N LEU A 309 -7.11 23.03 7.57
CA LEU A 309 -7.78 23.24 6.30
C LEU A 309 -9.28 23.49 6.50
N HIS A 310 -9.95 22.70 7.34
CA HIS A 310 -11.37 22.92 7.65
C HIS A 310 -11.61 24.25 8.37
N ALA A 311 -10.72 24.61 9.30
CA ALA A 311 -10.81 25.90 10.00
C ALA A 311 -10.68 27.09 9.04
N ARG A 312 -9.79 27.00 8.04
CA ARG A 312 -9.59 28.05 7.02
C ARG A 312 -10.64 28.04 5.92
N LEU A 313 -11.20 26.86 5.60
CA LEU A 313 -12.21 26.65 4.56
C LEU A 313 -13.45 25.98 5.14
N PRO A 314 -14.21 26.67 6.02
CA PRO A 314 -15.37 26.07 6.68
C PRO A 314 -16.52 25.70 5.73
N SER A 315 -16.47 26.20 4.50
CA SER A 315 -17.39 25.79 3.42
C SER A 315 -17.18 24.37 2.93
N ILE A 316 -16.03 23.74 3.26
CA ILE A 316 -15.76 22.35 2.91
C ILE A 316 -16.09 21.47 4.12
N PRO A 317 -17.10 20.59 4.05
CA PRO A 317 -17.44 19.68 5.14
C PRO A 317 -16.26 18.76 5.50
N LEU A 318 -16.13 18.40 6.77
CA LEU A 318 -15.09 17.44 7.21
C LEU A 318 -15.18 16.08 6.51
N SER A 319 -16.40 15.67 6.12
CA SER A 319 -16.65 14.46 5.31
C SER A 319 -15.99 14.52 3.93
N ASN A 320 -15.76 15.73 3.42
CA ASN A 320 -15.15 15.99 2.12
C ASN A 320 -13.63 16.16 2.22
N ILE A 321 -13.04 15.89 3.39
CA ILE A 321 -11.61 15.88 3.61
C ILE A 321 -11.23 14.49 4.09
N GLN A 322 -10.69 13.69 3.19
CA GLN A 322 -10.15 12.36 3.49
C GLN A 322 -8.63 12.43 3.59
N HIS A 323 -8.05 11.61 4.43
CA HIS A 323 -6.61 11.53 4.59
C HIS A 323 -6.17 10.11 4.92
N ALA A 324 -4.93 9.81 4.56
CA ALA A 324 -4.18 8.67 5.02
C ALA A 324 -2.80 9.15 5.49
N ARG A 325 -1.89 8.23 5.73
CA ARG A 325 -0.55 8.53 6.26
C ARG A 325 0.22 9.57 5.42
N ALA A 326 0.19 9.44 4.09
CA ALA A 326 1.01 10.21 3.18
C ALA A 326 0.24 11.20 2.29
N TRP A 327 -1.08 11.22 2.36
CA TRP A 327 -1.89 12.08 1.50
C TRP A 327 -3.13 12.65 2.20
N LEU A 328 -3.63 13.74 1.62
CA LEU A 328 -4.90 14.36 1.96
C LEU A 328 -5.64 14.68 0.66
N SER A 329 -6.91 14.28 0.58
CA SER A 329 -7.79 14.58 -0.53
C SER A 329 -8.93 15.46 -0.09
N VAL A 330 -9.26 16.45 -0.90
CA VAL A 330 -10.29 17.43 -0.62
C VAL A 330 -11.25 17.51 -1.80
N CYS A 331 -12.53 17.30 -1.53
CA CYS A 331 -13.61 17.53 -2.49
C CYS A 331 -14.33 18.82 -2.15
N PRO A 332 -14.31 19.86 -3.00
CA PRO A 332 -15.12 21.05 -2.80
C PRO A 332 -16.61 20.72 -2.71
N SER A 333 -17.35 21.49 -1.91
CA SER A 333 -18.80 21.31 -1.79
C SER A 333 -19.48 21.44 -3.16
N GLY A 334 -20.39 20.53 -3.45
CA GLY A 334 -21.10 20.46 -4.73
C GLY A 334 -20.40 19.63 -5.81
N TRP A 335 -19.24 19.02 -5.51
CA TRP A 335 -18.53 18.10 -6.40
C TRP A 335 -18.70 16.65 -5.97
N GLU A 336 -19.43 16.40 -4.88
CA GLU A 336 -19.72 15.07 -4.37
C GLU A 336 -20.69 14.32 -5.29
N GLN A 337 -20.60 13.00 -5.31
CA GLN A 337 -21.65 12.19 -5.92
C GLN A 337 -22.89 12.11 -5.02
N PRO A 338 -24.11 12.18 -5.58
CA PRO A 338 -25.35 12.12 -4.81
C PRO A 338 -25.53 10.83 -4.01
N ASP A 339 -24.93 9.74 -4.45
CA ASP A 339 -25.01 8.40 -3.86
C ASP A 339 -23.90 8.10 -2.85
N GLY A 340 -23.07 9.11 -2.51
CA GLY A 340 -21.98 8.98 -1.54
C GLY A 340 -20.78 8.14 -2.01
N GLY A 341 -20.65 7.91 -3.31
CA GLY A 341 -19.50 7.24 -3.93
C GLY A 341 -18.22 8.07 -3.88
N TRP A 342 -17.15 7.52 -4.47
CA TRP A 342 -15.86 8.22 -4.59
C TRP A 342 -16.03 9.48 -5.45
N TRP A 343 -15.29 10.53 -5.12
CA TRP A 343 -15.43 11.83 -5.76
C TRP A 343 -15.01 11.81 -7.24
N PRO A 344 -15.79 12.38 -8.16
CA PRO A 344 -15.45 12.45 -9.57
C PRO A 344 -14.31 13.43 -9.87
N LEU A 345 -14.17 14.48 -9.04
CA LEU A 345 -13.13 15.49 -9.12
C LEU A 345 -12.74 15.92 -7.71
N TYR A 346 -11.45 15.95 -7.42
CA TYR A 346 -10.93 16.33 -6.11
C TYR A 346 -9.48 16.82 -6.17
N MET A 347 -9.07 17.58 -5.17
CA MET A 347 -7.68 17.97 -4.95
C MET A 347 -7.00 16.92 -4.08
N ASN A 348 -5.80 16.52 -4.46
CA ASN A 348 -4.97 15.59 -3.68
C ASN A 348 -3.64 16.27 -3.32
N VAL A 349 -3.29 16.24 -2.05
CA VAL A 349 -2.00 16.67 -1.53
C VAL A 349 -1.26 15.44 -1.07
N ARG A 350 -0.08 15.19 -1.63
CA ARG A 350 0.76 14.05 -1.29
C ARG A 350 2.13 14.53 -0.83
N PHE A 351 2.64 13.94 0.25
CA PHE A 351 4.00 14.19 0.70
C PHE A 351 4.96 13.27 -0.04
N SER A 352 6.10 13.83 -0.46
CA SER A 352 7.20 13.04 -0.98
C SER A 352 8.05 12.55 0.19
N GLU A 353 8.26 11.25 0.30
CA GLU A 353 9.07 10.64 1.37
C GLU A 353 10.55 11.08 1.32
N SER A 354 11.03 11.54 0.18
CA SER A 354 12.43 11.93 0.00
C SER A 354 12.82 13.28 0.64
N THR A 355 11.84 14.13 0.96
CA THR A 355 12.09 15.42 1.62
C THR A 355 10.88 15.86 2.42
N THR A 356 11.00 15.96 3.73
CA THR A 356 9.96 16.42 4.68
C THR A 356 9.38 17.81 4.41
N THR A 357 9.79 18.49 3.37
CA THR A 357 9.42 19.86 3.02
C THR A 357 8.71 20.01 1.68
N LYS A 358 8.60 18.97 0.88
CA LYS A 358 7.94 19.04 -0.44
C LYS A 358 6.66 18.23 -0.44
N PHE A 359 5.58 18.85 -0.90
CA PHE A 359 4.31 18.19 -1.18
C PHE A 359 3.92 18.46 -2.64
N ASN A 360 3.27 17.48 -3.24
CA ASN A 360 2.68 17.61 -4.57
C ASN A 360 1.20 17.92 -4.40
N LEU A 361 0.71 18.97 -5.05
CA LEU A 361 -0.72 19.27 -5.16
C LEU A 361 -1.18 18.85 -6.56
N ARG A 362 -2.20 18.00 -6.62
CA ARG A 362 -2.78 17.51 -7.87
C ARG A 362 -4.28 17.76 -7.89
N LEU A 363 -4.79 18.10 -9.06
CA LEU A 363 -6.21 18.00 -9.35
C LEU A 363 -6.43 16.63 -10.00
N VAL A 364 -7.22 15.79 -9.36
CA VAL A 364 -7.49 14.42 -9.80
C VAL A 364 -8.92 14.33 -10.30
N TRP A 365 -9.11 13.78 -11.49
CA TRP A 365 -10.44 13.47 -12.01
C TRP A 365 -10.54 11.97 -12.29
N ASN A 366 -11.69 11.42 -11.96
CA ASN A 366 -12.01 10.03 -12.22
C ASN A 366 -12.94 9.98 -13.44
N SER A 367 -12.36 9.71 -14.62
CA SER A 367 -13.11 9.75 -15.89
C SER A 367 -14.29 8.77 -15.96
N GLY A 368 -14.23 7.68 -15.17
CA GLY A 368 -15.33 6.70 -15.08
C GLY A 368 -16.54 7.20 -14.27
N LEU A 369 -16.38 8.29 -13.52
CA LEU A 369 -17.42 8.87 -12.68
C LEU A 369 -17.95 10.22 -13.18
N LEU A 370 -17.34 10.78 -14.22
CA LEU A 370 -17.81 12.04 -14.82
C LEU A 370 -18.95 11.77 -15.78
N PRO A 371 -20.00 12.61 -15.80
CA PRO A 371 -21.01 12.59 -16.84
C PRO A 371 -20.34 12.77 -18.22
N VAL A 372 -20.84 12.09 -19.23
CA VAL A 372 -20.30 12.12 -20.61
C VAL A 372 -20.19 13.56 -21.17
N SER A 373 -20.97 14.50 -20.66
CA SER A 373 -20.95 15.93 -21.02
C SER A 373 -19.78 16.73 -20.42
N MET A 374 -19.02 16.16 -19.48
CA MET A 374 -17.88 16.83 -18.82
C MET A 374 -16.52 16.19 -19.18
N THR A 375 -16.49 15.20 -20.05
CA THR A 375 -15.22 14.63 -20.51
C THR A 375 -14.53 15.65 -21.41
N PRO A 376 -13.31 16.14 -21.06
CA PRO A 376 -12.57 17.03 -21.96
C PRO A 376 -12.25 16.30 -23.28
N CYS A 377 -12.41 17.00 -24.39
CA CYS A 377 -12.01 16.53 -25.73
C CYS A 377 -10.50 16.36 -25.84
#